data_e1a82e1ff1f14b4c57b9c44af8e3ce06
#
_entry.id   e1a82e1ff1f14b4c57b9c44af8e3ce06
#
_cell.length_a   1.000
_cell.length_b   1.000
_cell.length_c   1.000
_cell.angle_alpha   90.00
_cell.angle_beta   90.00
_cell.angle_gamma   90.00
#
_symmetry.space_group_name_H-M   'P 1'
#
loop_
_entity.id
_entity.type
_entity.pdbx_description
1 polymer ?
#
loop_
_entity_poly.entity_id
_entity_poly.type
_entity_poly.pdbx_seq_one_letter_code
_entity_poly.pdbx_strand_id
1 'polypeptide(L)'
;MEKAKLSRWEWYLIGAIVLLALILRLYRIDGYLTFLGDEGRDVRIVRDLLAGNFVFIGPMTSIGNMYLGPLYYYLIAPALFLSGGSPVGPAVMVALLMTVTVYLTWRLARSWFGRFPALIAALLFALSPVAIIYSRSSWNPNPMPFFALLSIWAIYQVWQKKRFLFLSLAAFSLAAALQMHYLGLLLTPVLGIYWFLTLRTTRSNPVGRINFIRHTLLAMGIFFLMMSPLLLFDLKHNFMNANAFKAFFADRQTTINLNPARSDRFGLIFDRVISDMILGRVATYPLIVGLVLLIGFVLAFRQAKNKNPFYVLVTWLFFGFLGXXXXXXXXXXXXXXXXXXXXXXXXXXXXXXXXXXCQPEGNPAYQVAIFGIAKTVGEWRVDSIRIYRLVHKI
;
A
#
# COMPACT_ATOMS: atom_id res chain seq x y z
N MET A 1 15.72 -7.37 22.83
CA MET A 1 16.47 -7.14 21.56
C MET A 1 17.05 -5.73 21.61
N GLU A 2 18.34 -5.67 21.73
CA GLU A 2 19.10 -4.43 21.66
C GLU A 2 18.84 -3.74 20.30
N LYS A 3 18.56 -2.47 20.35
CA LYS A 3 18.43 -1.67 19.11
C LYS A 3 19.82 -1.59 18.47
N ALA A 4 20.10 -2.48 17.54
CA ALA A 4 21.34 -2.36 16.76
C ALA A 4 21.42 -0.93 16.22
N LYS A 5 22.39 -0.17 16.74
CA LYS A 5 22.62 1.22 16.33
C LYS A 5 22.76 1.27 14.81
N LEU A 6 22.12 2.25 14.20
CA LEU A 6 22.26 2.49 12.76
C LEU A 6 23.69 2.92 12.48
N SER A 7 24.35 2.23 11.56
CA SER A 7 25.66 2.64 11.12
C SER A 7 25.57 3.86 10.20
N ARG A 8 26.62 4.66 10.12
CA ARG A 8 26.66 5.86 9.28
C ARG A 8 26.39 5.50 7.81
N TRP A 9 26.99 4.42 7.31
CA TRP A 9 26.80 4.02 5.92
C TRP A 9 25.37 3.55 5.62
N GLU A 10 24.67 2.97 6.61
CA GLU A 10 23.27 2.59 6.47
C GLU A 10 22.36 3.83 6.26
N TRP A 11 22.67 4.94 6.99
CA TRP A 11 21.99 6.21 6.80
C TRP A 11 22.27 6.79 5.40
N TYR A 12 23.51 6.69 4.91
CA TYR A 12 23.85 7.16 3.57
C TYR A 12 23.11 6.36 2.48
N LEU A 13 23.06 5.02 2.64
CA LEU A 13 22.38 4.15 1.66
C LEU A 13 20.87 4.42 1.62
N ILE A 14 20.20 4.48 2.79
CA ILE A 14 18.75 4.78 2.79
C ILE A 14 18.49 6.22 2.30
N GLY A 15 19.34 7.15 2.64
CA GLY A 15 19.25 8.52 2.12
C GLY A 15 19.37 8.56 0.60
N ALA A 16 20.32 7.83 0.03
CA ALA A 16 20.48 7.71 -1.43
C ALA A 16 19.26 7.04 -2.08
N ILE A 17 18.71 5.97 -1.47
CA ILE A 17 17.51 5.28 -2.00
C ILE A 17 16.29 6.24 -1.96
N VAL A 18 16.11 6.98 -0.88
CA VAL A 18 14.98 7.92 -0.73
C VAL A 18 15.15 9.08 -1.73
N LEU A 19 16.37 9.59 -1.89
CA LEU A 19 16.66 10.64 -2.88
C LEU A 19 16.40 10.14 -4.32
N LEU A 20 16.84 8.92 -4.63
CA LEU A 20 16.56 8.29 -5.92
C LEU A 20 15.04 8.15 -6.14
N ALA A 21 14.32 7.67 -5.11
CA ALA A 21 12.85 7.56 -5.16
C ALA A 21 12.19 8.91 -5.43
N LEU A 22 12.67 9.96 -4.78
CA LEU A 22 12.18 11.34 -4.97
C LEU A 22 12.43 11.83 -6.39
N ILE A 23 13.67 11.67 -6.88
CA ILE A 23 14.05 12.08 -8.24
C ILE A 23 13.16 11.37 -9.28
N LEU A 24 13.01 10.02 -9.16
CA LEU A 24 12.22 9.24 -10.13
C LEU A 24 10.73 9.66 -10.12
N ARG A 25 10.20 10.12 -8.99
CA ARG A 25 8.80 10.52 -8.87
C ARG A 25 8.54 11.97 -9.27
N LEU A 26 9.53 12.86 -9.09
CA LEU A 26 9.37 14.28 -9.41
C LEU A 26 9.91 14.67 -10.79
N TYR A 27 10.80 13.84 -11.38
CA TYR A 27 11.43 14.17 -12.68
C TYR A 27 10.35 14.42 -13.73
N ARG A 28 10.28 15.66 -14.23
CA ARG A 28 9.32 16.13 -15.25
C ARG A 28 7.87 15.72 -14.90
N ILE A 29 7.48 15.87 -13.64
CA ILE A 29 6.15 15.44 -13.16
C ILE A 29 5.03 16.17 -13.91
N ASP A 30 5.25 17.42 -14.31
CA ASP A 30 4.35 18.23 -15.11
C ASP A 30 4.03 17.61 -16.48
N GLY A 31 5.05 16.96 -17.10
CA GLY A 31 4.90 16.30 -18.40
C GLY A 31 4.48 14.83 -18.32
N TYR A 32 4.63 14.21 -17.16
CA TYR A 32 4.36 12.77 -16.99
C TYR A 32 3.14 12.48 -16.09
N LEU A 33 2.56 13.50 -15.45
CA LEU A 33 1.39 13.29 -14.62
C LEU A 33 0.21 12.79 -15.46
N THR A 34 -0.46 11.77 -14.97
CA THR A 34 -1.76 11.36 -15.53
C THR A 34 -2.81 12.34 -15.00
N PHE A 35 -3.58 12.93 -15.91
CA PHE A 35 -4.67 13.85 -15.55
C PHE A 35 -5.89 13.47 -16.37
N LEU A 36 -6.71 12.60 -15.79
CA LEU A 36 -7.91 12.05 -16.42
C LEU A 36 -9.19 12.63 -15.77
N GLY A 37 -10.31 12.04 -16.07
CA GLY A 37 -11.61 12.52 -15.60
C GLY A 37 -11.74 12.62 -14.08
N ASP A 38 -11.23 11.63 -13.36
CA ASP A 38 -11.29 11.60 -11.88
C ASP A 38 -10.46 12.74 -11.29
N GLU A 39 -9.21 12.91 -11.75
CA GLU A 39 -8.34 13.97 -11.24
C GLU A 39 -8.89 15.37 -11.59
N GLY A 40 -9.49 15.51 -12.79
CA GLY A 40 -10.12 16.76 -13.22
C GLY A 40 -11.33 17.11 -12.36
N ARG A 41 -12.18 16.12 -12.09
CA ARG A 41 -13.32 16.26 -11.16
C ARG A 41 -12.81 16.69 -9.77
N ASP A 42 -11.79 16.00 -9.25
CA ASP A 42 -11.30 16.21 -7.90
C ASP A 42 -10.68 17.62 -7.75
N VAL A 43 -9.90 18.07 -8.73
CA VAL A 43 -9.34 19.45 -8.75
C VAL A 43 -10.46 20.49 -8.73
N ARG A 44 -11.53 20.29 -9.51
CA ARG A 44 -12.68 21.21 -9.53
C ARG A 44 -13.35 21.28 -8.15
N ILE A 45 -13.64 20.13 -7.54
CA ILE A 45 -14.26 20.06 -6.21
C ILE A 45 -13.37 20.74 -5.15
N VAL A 46 -12.05 20.54 -5.24
CA VAL A 46 -11.13 21.14 -4.27
C VAL A 46 -10.96 22.65 -4.49
N ARG A 47 -11.11 23.16 -5.73
CA ARG A 47 -11.19 24.60 -5.97
C ARG A 47 -12.42 25.20 -5.28
N ASP A 48 -13.58 24.54 -5.40
CA ASP A 48 -14.79 24.96 -4.71
C ASP A 48 -14.63 24.91 -3.19
N LEU A 49 -13.95 23.86 -2.66
CA LEU A 49 -13.59 23.76 -1.23
C LEU A 49 -12.71 24.94 -0.77
N LEU A 50 -11.72 25.29 -1.57
CA LEU A 50 -10.82 26.43 -1.27
C LEU A 50 -11.54 27.78 -1.36
N ALA A 51 -12.65 27.85 -2.12
CA ALA A 51 -13.53 29.02 -2.18
C ALA A 51 -14.53 29.07 -1.00
N GLY A 52 -14.47 28.08 -0.06
CA GLY A 52 -15.31 28.06 1.14
C GLY A 52 -16.50 27.09 1.08
N ASN A 53 -16.67 26.36 -0.01
CA ASN A 53 -17.76 25.38 -0.17
C ASN A 53 -17.33 24.03 0.40
N PHE A 54 -17.63 23.79 1.67
CA PHE A 54 -17.19 22.58 2.39
C PHE A 54 -17.83 21.31 1.81
N VAL A 55 -17.00 20.29 1.64
CA VAL A 55 -17.38 18.98 1.04
C VAL A 55 -17.45 17.92 2.13
N PHE A 56 -18.56 17.19 2.20
CA PHE A 56 -18.81 16.18 3.24
C PHE A 56 -18.77 14.75 2.71
N ILE A 57 -18.69 14.57 1.38
CA ILE A 57 -18.52 13.27 0.75
C ILE A 57 -17.35 13.32 -0.24
N GLY A 58 -16.72 12.17 -0.43
CA GLY A 58 -15.61 11.99 -1.37
C GLY A 58 -16.08 11.51 -2.74
N PRO A 59 -15.13 10.99 -3.55
CA PRO A 59 -15.47 10.48 -4.88
C PRO A 59 -16.42 9.29 -4.81
N MET A 60 -17.29 9.20 -5.81
CA MET A 60 -18.11 8.00 -6.00
C MET A 60 -17.24 6.91 -6.63
N THR A 61 -17.36 5.69 -6.11
CA THR A 61 -16.62 4.53 -6.64
C THR A 61 -17.26 4.06 -7.95
N SER A 62 -16.44 3.63 -8.89
CA SER A 62 -16.90 3.06 -10.16
C SER A 62 -17.54 1.68 -10.00
N ILE A 63 -17.35 1.04 -8.85
CA ILE A 63 -17.90 -0.28 -8.54
C ILE A 63 -18.84 -0.14 -7.34
N GLY A 64 -20.11 -0.50 -7.53
CA GLY A 64 -21.12 -0.48 -6.47
C GLY A 64 -21.74 0.89 -6.20
N ASN A 65 -21.35 1.93 -6.92
CA ASN A 65 -21.91 3.28 -6.81
C ASN A 65 -21.94 3.83 -5.37
N MET A 66 -20.89 3.53 -4.60
CA MET A 66 -20.73 3.98 -3.22
C MET A 66 -19.86 5.25 -3.18
N TYR A 67 -20.20 6.18 -2.31
CA TYR A 67 -19.37 7.35 -2.04
C TYR A 67 -18.31 7.02 -1.00
N LEU A 68 -17.11 7.55 -1.21
CA LEU A 68 -16.03 7.54 -0.22
C LEU A 68 -16.20 8.73 0.73
N GLY A 69 -15.42 8.77 1.81
CA GLY A 69 -15.36 9.94 2.67
C GLY A 69 -14.54 11.06 2.04
N PRO A 70 -14.69 12.31 2.55
CA PRO A 70 -14.13 13.50 1.89
C PRO A 70 -12.62 13.72 2.16
N LEU A 71 -11.98 12.90 2.98
CA LEU A 71 -10.60 13.12 3.44
C LEU A 71 -9.63 13.38 2.28
N TYR A 72 -9.82 12.70 1.14
CA TYR A 72 -8.93 12.86 0.00
C TYR A 72 -8.90 14.32 -0.49
N TYR A 73 -10.07 14.96 -0.59
CA TYR A 73 -10.16 16.36 -1.02
C TYR A 73 -9.41 17.31 -0.07
N TYR A 74 -9.59 17.10 1.24
CA TYR A 74 -8.88 17.89 2.26
C TYR A 74 -7.38 17.62 2.25
N LEU A 75 -6.97 16.39 1.91
CA LEU A 75 -5.54 16.01 1.84
C LEU A 75 -4.83 16.74 0.69
N ILE A 76 -5.49 16.84 -0.49
CA ILE A 76 -4.86 17.49 -1.66
C ILE A 76 -5.07 19.01 -1.70
N ALA A 77 -5.99 19.56 -0.91
CA ALA A 77 -6.33 20.99 -0.93
C ALA A 77 -5.13 21.91 -0.66
N PRO A 78 -4.29 21.66 0.38
CA PRO A 78 -3.11 22.51 0.58
C PRO A 78 -2.15 22.51 -0.61
N ALA A 79 -1.94 21.35 -1.24
CA ALA A 79 -1.03 21.23 -2.39
C ALA A 79 -1.60 21.95 -3.63
N LEU A 80 -2.91 21.87 -3.84
CA LEU A 80 -3.58 22.59 -4.92
C LEU A 80 -3.49 24.12 -4.70
N PHE A 81 -3.71 24.56 -3.46
CA PHE A 81 -3.59 25.97 -3.08
C PHE A 81 -2.17 26.50 -3.34
N LEU A 82 -1.15 25.77 -2.83
CA LEU A 82 0.25 26.16 -2.95
C LEU A 82 0.75 26.19 -4.41
N SER A 83 0.12 25.42 -5.30
CA SER A 83 0.47 25.38 -6.73
C SER A 83 -0.33 26.40 -7.57
N GLY A 84 -1.07 27.31 -6.92
CA GLY A 84 -1.91 28.28 -7.64
C GLY A 84 -3.05 27.66 -8.41
N GLY A 85 -3.58 26.52 -7.92
CA GLY A 85 -4.67 25.80 -8.57
C GLY A 85 -4.21 24.83 -9.67
N SER A 86 -2.90 24.64 -9.85
CA SER A 86 -2.37 23.69 -10.83
C SER A 86 -2.52 22.24 -10.33
N PRO A 87 -2.97 21.29 -11.19
CA PRO A 87 -3.06 19.87 -10.80
C PRO A 87 -1.69 19.23 -10.52
N VAL A 88 -0.61 19.86 -10.89
CA VAL A 88 0.76 19.40 -10.58
C VAL A 88 0.98 19.37 -9.05
N GLY A 89 0.41 20.33 -8.30
CA GLY A 89 0.56 20.39 -6.85
C GLY A 89 0.09 19.11 -6.14
N PRO A 90 -1.16 18.70 -6.31
CA PRO A 90 -1.64 17.40 -5.78
C PRO A 90 -0.80 16.20 -6.21
N ALA A 91 -0.33 16.14 -7.46
CA ALA A 91 0.53 15.06 -7.95
C ALA A 91 1.88 15.06 -7.21
N VAL A 92 2.48 16.24 -6.98
CA VAL A 92 3.72 16.39 -6.18
C VAL A 92 3.47 15.92 -4.74
N MET A 93 2.34 16.26 -4.14
CA MET A 93 1.99 15.81 -2.78
C MET A 93 1.93 14.27 -2.70
N VAL A 94 1.29 13.61 -3.68
CA VAL A 94 1.25 12.14 -3.75
C VAL A 94 2.67 11.58 -3.92
N ALA A 95 3.49 12.18 -4.80
CA ALA A 95 4.88 11.77 -5.02
C ALA A 95 5.72 11.85 -3.73
N LEU A 96 5.56 12.93 -2.96
CA LEU A 96 6.23 13.10 -1.67
C LEU A 96 5.76 12.05 -0.65
N LEU A 97 4.44 11.82 -0.56
CA LEU A 97 3.86 10.82 0.34
C LEU A 97 4.39 9.42 0.03
N MET A 98 4.45 9.07 -1.26
CA MET A 98 4.96 7.76 -1.70
C MET A 98 6.49 7.64 -1.53
N THR A 99 7.22 8.77 -1.57
CA THR A 99 8.65 8.78 -1.22
C THR A 99 8.83 8.50 0.28
N VAL A 100 8.00 9.11 1.14
CA VAL A 100 7.98 8.79 2.58
C VAL A 100 7.64 7.31 2.80
N THR A 101 6.75 6.73 1.96
CA THR A 101 6.40 5.31 2.03
C THR A 101 7.62 4.41 1.78
N VAL A 102 8.55 4.81 0.88
CA VAL A 102 9.82 4.09 0.69
C VAL A 102 10.63 4.04 1.99
N TYR A 103 10.75 5.19 2.67
CA TYR A 103 11.44 5.26 3.97
C TYR A 103 10.73 4.41 5.03
N LEU A 104 9.40 4.48 5.12
CA LEU A 104 8.63 3.68 6.08
C LEU A 104 8.76 2.18 5.80
N THR A 105 8.82 1.78 4.54
CA THR A 105 9.06 0.39 4.12
C THR A 105 10.40 -0.09 4.67
N TRP A 106 11.48 0.69 4.47
CA TRP A 106 12.78 0.40 5.05
C TRP A 106 12.70 0.31 6.58
N ARG A 107 12.08 1.29 7.21
CA ARG A 107 12.00 1.39 8.68
C ARG A 107 11.29 0.17 9.29
N LEU A 108 10.20 -0.27 8.66
CA LEU A 108 9.44 -1.44 9.10
C LEU A 108 10.25 -2.72 8.85
N ALA A 109 10.73 -2.91 7.63
CA ALA A 109 11.51 -4.09 7.24
C ALA A 109 12.79 -4.21 8.09
N ARG A 110 13.43 -3.06 8.43
CA ARG A 110 14.61 -3.00 9.29
C ARG A 110 14.33 -3.55 10.69
N SER A 111 13.16 -3.21 11.23
CA SER A 111 12.75 -3.67 12.57
C SER A 111 12.37 -5.15 12.60
N TRP A 112 12.00 -5.71 11.44
CA TRP A 112 11.50 -7.08 11.30
C TRP A 112 12.58 -8.07 10.84
N PHE A 113 13.38 -7.70 9.85
CA PHE A 113 14.25 -8.62 9.09
C PHE A 113 15.71 -8.20 9.08
N GLY A 114 16.03 -7.05 9.68
CA GLY A 114 17.40 -6.58 9.72
C GLY A 114 17.79 -5.67 8.55
N ARG A 115 19.09 -5.38 8.46
CA ARG A 115 19.65 -4.31 7.62
C ARG A 115 19.49 -4.55 6.12
N PHE A 116 20.01 -5.66 5.62
CA PHE A 116 20.07 -5.92 4.17
C PHE A 116 18.69 -6.12 3.54
N PRO A 117 17.80 -6.96 4.12
CA PRO A 117 16.44 -7.09 3.58
C PRO A 117 15.67 -5.75 3.53
N ALA A 118 15.92 -4.87 4.51
CA ALA A 118 15.26 -3.57 4.57
C ALA A 118 15.71 -2.65 3.43
N LEU A 119 17.02 -2.60 3.16
CA LEU A 119 17.56 -1.80 2.06
C LEU A 119 17.05 -2.30 0.69
N ILE A 120 17.01 -3.63 0.53
CA ILE A 120 16.49 -4.26 -0.70
C ILE A 120 15.00 -3.93 -0.87
N ALA A 121 14.19 -4.07 0.18
CA ALA A 121 12.76 -3.77 0.12
C ALA A 121 12.51 -2.30 -0.27
N ALA A 122 13.26 -1.38 0.34
CA ALA A 122 13.17 0.05 0.01
C ALA A 122 13.57 0.33 -1.44
N LEU A 123 14.68 -0.29 -1.90
CA LEU A 123 15.18 -0.12 -3.25
C LEU A 123 14.18 -0.66 -4.29
N LEU A 124 13.63 -1.86 -4.06
CA LEU A 124 12.61 -2.45 -4.95
C LEU A 124 11.38 -1.55 -5.04
N PHE A 125 10.91 -1.02 -3.91
CA PHE A 125 9.76 -0.11 -3.91
C PHE A 125 10.09 1.24 -4.55
N ALA A 126 11.32 1.74 -4.36
CA ALA A 126 11.79 2.98 -4.99
C ALA A 126 11.82 2.87 -6.51
N LEU A 127 12.27 1.70 -7.03
CA LEU A 127 12.45 1.45 -8.46
C LEU A 127 11.22 0.86 -9.15
N SER A 128 10.20 0.41 -8.41
CA SER A 128 9.00 -0.22 -8.98
C SER A 128 8.33 0.74 -9.99
N PRO A 129 8.23 0.36 -11.28
CA PRO A 129 7.60 1.22 -12.29
C PRO A 129 6.15 1.54 -11.96
N VAL A 130 5.40 0.55 -11.48
CA VAL A 130 3.99 0.73 -11.08
C VAL A 130 3.92 1.77 -9.94
N ALA A 131 4.77 1.63 -8.91
CA ALA A 131 4.80 2.57 -7.79
C ALA A 131 5.20 3.99 -8.25
N ILE A 132 6.12 4.11 -9.24
CA ILE A 132 6.54 5.39 -9.79
C ILE A 132 5.37 6.05 -10.56
N ILE A 133 4.74 5.31 -11.48
CA ILE A 133 3.64 5.82 -12.31
C ILE A 133 2.49 6.34 -11.44
N TYR A 134 2.00 5.51 -10.50
CA TYR A 134 0.88 5.90 -9.64
C TYR A 134 1.26 6.97 -8.61
N SER A 135 2.56 7.14 -8.30
CA SER A 135 3.01 8.25 -7.45
C SER A 135 2.93 9.62 -8.15
N ARG A 136 2.86 9.64 -9.49
CA ARG A 136 2.84 10.88 -10.29
C ARG A 136 1.43 11.33 -10.65
N SER A 137 0.42 10.76 -10.03
CA SER A 137 -0.99 11.06 -10.32
C SER A 137 -1.72 11.33 -9.00
N SER A 138 -2.57 12.34 -9.01
CA SER A 138 -3.41 12.72 -7.86
C SER A 138 -4.74 11.97 -7.86
N TRP A 139 -4.73 10.69 -8.19
CA TRP A 139 -5.90 9.83 -8.11
C TRP A 139 -6.11 9.35 -6.67
N ASN A 140 -7.37 9.33 -6.20
CA ASN A 140 -7.70 9.09 -4.79
C ASN A 140 -7.17 7.76 -4.20
N PRO A 141 -7.01 6.63 -4.95
CA PRO A 141 -6.42 5.43 -4.36
C PRO A 141 -4.90 5.52 -4.11
N ASN A 142 -4.20 6.44 -4.78
CA ASN A 142 -2.73 6.45 -4.80
C ASN A 142 -2.08 6.70 -3.43
N PRO A 143 -2.64 7.48 -2.50
CA PRO A 143 -2.12 7.58 -1.12
C PRO A 143 -2.38 6.35 -0.25
N MET A 144 -3.27 5.43 -0.65
CA MET A 144 -3.69 4.30 0.18
C MET A 144 -2.52 3.41 0.66
N PRO A 145 -1.47 3.12 -0.16
CA PRO A 145 -0.35 2.29 0.32
C PRO A 145 0.37 2.86 1.54
N PHE A 146 0.48 4.19 1.65
CA PHE A 146 1.04 4.86 2.83
C PHE A 146 0.23 4.53 4.09
N PHE A 147 -1.10 4.72 4.02
CA PHE A 147 -1.98 4.47 5.17
C PHE A 147 -2.06 2.99 5.51
N ALA A 148 -2.06 2.11 4.51
CA ALA A 148 -2.04 0.65 4.73
C ALA A 148 -0.78 0.22 5.48
N LEU A 149 0.39 0.67 5.02
CA LEU A 149 1.67 0.36 5.69
C LEU A 149 1.70 0.89 7.12
N LEU A 150 1.18 2.11 7.32
CA LEU A 150 1.13 2.75 8.64
C LEU A 150 0.22 1.99 9.60
N SER A 151 -0.95 1.49 9.13
CA SER A 151 -1.89 0.71 9.94
C SER A 151 -1.28 -0.65 10.36
N ILE A 152 -0.59 -1.32 9.43
CA ILE A 152 0.10 -2.60 9.69
C ILE A 152 1.24 -2.40 10.70
N TRP A 153 2.04 -1.34 10.54
CA TRP A 153 3.07 -0.99 11.50
C TRP A 153 2.48 -0.70 12.89
N ALA A 154 1.41 0.06 12.92
CA ALA A 154 0.74 0.45 14.17
C ALA A 154 0.20 -0.76 14.93
N ILE A 155 -0.53 -1.66 14.25
CA ILE A 155 -1.07 -2.85 14.91
C ILE A 155 0.05 -3.80 15.38
N TYR A 156 1.16 -3.85 14.65
CA TYR A 156 2.34 -4.62 15.09
C TYR A 156 2.92 -4.03 16.39
N GLN A 157 2.98 -2.69 16.55
CA GLN A 157 3.42 -2.06 17.81
C GLN A 157 2.48 -2.41 18.96
N VAL A 158 1.17 -2.45 18.70
CA VAL A 158 0.16 -2.86 19.70
C VAL A 158 0.38 -4.32 20.12
N TRP A 159 0.42 -5.23 19.14
CA TRP A 159 0.47 -6.66 19.39
C TRP A 159 1.78 -7.10 20.04
N GLN A 160 2.92 -6.67 19.47
CA GLN A 160 4.24 -7.15 19.90
C GLN A 160 4.89 -6.30 20.99
N LYS A 161 4.65 -4.98 20.98
CA LYS A 161 5.33 -4.05 21.91
C LYS A 161 4.41 -3.55 23.02
N LYS A 162 3.14 -3.95 22.99
CA LYS A 162 2.10 -3.52 23.98
C LYS A 162 1.98 -1.98 24.09
N ARG A 163 2.28 -1.29 22.98
CA ARG A 163 2.17 0.17 22.86
C ARG A 163 0.75 0.52 22.43
N PHE A 164 -0.18 0.54 23.36
CA PHE A 164 -1.63 0.61 23.06
C PHE A 164 -2.04 1.95 22.42
N LEU A 165 -1.29 3.03 22.64
CA LEU A 165 -1.54 4.32 21.97
C LEU A 165 -1.54 4.16 20.42
N PHE A 166 -0.79 3.20 19.88
CA PHE A 166 -0.76 2.94 18.43
C PHE A 166 -2.10 2.40 17.87
N LEU A 167 -3.08 2.03 18.75
CA LEU A 167 -4.45 1.73 18.30
C LEU A 167 -5.09 2.98 17.65
N SER A 168 -4.83 4.17 18.21
CA SER A 168 -5.30 5.43 17.62
C SER A 168 -4.75 5.65 16.21
N LEU A 169 -3.45 5.37 16.03
CA LEU A 169 -2.80 5.49 14.72
C LEU A 169 -3.34 4.43 13.74
N ALA A 170 -3.57 3.19 14.22
CA ALA A 170 -4.15 2.12 13.39
C ALA A 170 -5.56 2.49 12.91
N ALA A 171 -6.38 3.04 13.82
CA ALA A 171 -7.76 3.46 13.52
C ALA A 171 -7.78 4.64 12.54
N PHE A 172 -6.95 5.66 12.78
CA PHE A 172 -6.78 6.80 11.87
C PHE A 172 -6.38 6.32 10.46
N SER A 173 -5.36 5.45 10.41
CA SER A 173 -4.82 4.97 9.13
C SER A 173 -5.82 4.07 8.38
N LEU A 174 -6.59 3.25 9.11
CA LEU A 174 -7.66 2.44 8.53
C LEU A 174 -8.77 3.33 7.95
N ALA A 175 -9.23 4.33 8.73
CA ALA A 175 -10.25 5.28 8.27
C ALA A 175 -9.76 6.07 7.04
N ALA A 176 -8.49 6.49 7.05
CA ALA A 176 -7.90 7.17 5.90
C ALA A 176 -7.84 6.25 4.67
N ALA A 177 -7.37 5.00 4.84
CA ALA A 177 -7.30 4.03 3.74
C ALA A 177 -8.69 3.76 3.13
N LEU A 178 -9.74 3.63 3.98
CA LEU A 178 -11.13 3.43 3.54
C LEU A 178 -11.63 4.64 2.74
N GLN A 179 -11.28 5.85 3.16
CA GLN A 179 -11.67 7.07 2.47
C GLN A 179 -10.89 7.29 1.16
N MET A 180 -9.70 6.69 1.03
CA MET A 180 -8.97 6.67 -0.25
C MET A 180 -9.55 5.66 -1.22
N HIS A 181 -9.90 4.45 -0.73
CA HIS A 181 -10.49 3.40 -1.56
C HIS A 181 -11.13 2.30 -0.71
N TYR A 182 -12.27 1.76 -1.14
CA TYR A 182 -13.00 0.70 -0.43
C TYR A 182 -12.16 -0.56 -0.18
N LEU A 183 -11.12 -0.81 -0.97
CA LEU A 183 -10.17 -1.92 -0.72
C LEU A 183 -9.44 -1.79 0.63
N GLY A 184 -9.45 -0.61 1.25
CA GLY A 184 -9.01 -0.42 2.63
C GLY A 184 -9.74 -1.35 3.61
N LEU A 185 -10.94 -1.81 3.27
CA LEU A 185 -11.72 -2.77 4.06
C LEU A 185 -10.95 -4.08 4.30
N LEU A 186 -10.06 -4.47 3.36
CA LEU A 186 -9.24 -5.69 3.48
C LEU A 186 -8.21 -5.61 4.62
N LEU A 187 -7.90 -4.41 5.12
CA LEU A 187 -7.07 -4.23 6.31
C LEU A 187 -7.82 -4.57 7.60
N THR A 188 -9.14 -4.44 7.60
CA THR A 188 -9.97 -4.64 8.80
C THR A 188 -9.77 -6.03 9.43
N PRO A 189 -9.87 -7.15 8.69
CA PRO A 189 -9.64 -8.47 9.31
C PRO A 189 -8.19 -8.64 9.80
N VAL A 190 -7.21 -8.05 9.12
CA VAL A 190 -5.81 -8.09 9.58
C VAL A 190 -5.68 -7.39 10.94
N LEU A 191 -6.18 -6.17 11.03
CA LEU A 191 -6.14 -5.39 12.28
C LEU A 191 -6.94 -6.09 13.38
N GLY A 192 -8.13 -6.63 13.05
CA GLY A 192 -9.00 -7.36 13.96
C GLY A 192 -8.34 -8.58 14.58
N ILE A 193 -7.64 -9.38 13.77
CA ILE A 193 -6.91 -10.58 14.24
C ILE A 193 -5.87 -10.17 15.29
N TYR A 194 -5.01 -9.17 14.99
CA TYR A 194 -3.93 -8.78 15.90
C TYR A 194 -4.43 -7.98 17.11
N TRP A 195 -5.56 -7.26 16.97
CA TRP A 195 -6.29 -6.68 18.10
C TRP A 195 -6.79 -7.79 19.04
N PHE A 196 -7.46 -8.81 18.48
CA PHE A 196 -8.00 -9.95 19.26
C PHE A 196 -6.89 -10.73 19.95
N LEU A 197 -5.78 -11.01 19.26
CA LEU A 197 -4.61 -11.68 19.86
C LEU A 197 -4.03 -10.84 21.01
N THR A 198 -4.06 -9.50 20.88
CA THR A 198 -3.61 -8.60 21.95
C THR A 198 -4.56 -8.68 23.15
N LEU A 199 -5.86 -8.65 22.89
CA LEU A 199 -6.88 -8.77 23.94
C LEU A 199 -6.70 -10.08 24.73
N ARG A 200 -6.46 -11.20 24.04
CA ARG A 200 -6.20 -12.50 24.68
C ARG A 200 -4.95 -12.47 25.55
N THR A 201 -3.87 -11.86 25.04
CA THR A 201 -2.59 -11.83 25.79
C THR A 201 -2.57 -10.83 26.94
N THR A 202 -3.53 -9.90 27.01
CA THR A 202 -3.67 -8.97 28.16
C THR A 202 -4.59 -9.54 29.26
N ARG A 203 -5.18 -10.70 29.04
CA ARG A 203 -6.19 -11.30 29.94
C ARG A 203 -5.66 -11.53 31.37
N SER A 204 -4.40 -11.95 31.50
CA SER A 204 -3.74 -12.24 32.78
C SER A 204 -3.17 -10.98 33.47
N ASN A 205 -3.28 -9.80 32.85
CA ASN A 205 -2.77 -8.53 33.42
C ASN A 205 -3.92 -7.52 33.45
N PRO A 206 -4.64 -7.37 34.58
CA PRO A 206 -5.79 -6.48 34.67
C PRO A 206 -5.48 -5.02 34.31
N VAL A 207 -4.34 -4.48 34.75
CA VAL A 207 -3.92 -3.10 34.46
C VAL A 207 -3.65 -2.94 32.96
N GLY A 208 -2.94 -3.89 32.37
CA GLY A 208 -2.68 -3.90 30.93
C GLY A 208 -3.97 -4.01 30.12
N ARG A 209 -4.92 -4.82 30.59
CA ARG A 209 -6.22 -5.01 29.95
C ARG A 209 -7.06 -3.72 29.99
N ILE A 210 -7.15 -3.06 31.13
CA ILE A 210 -7.88 -1.78 31.27
C ILE A 210 -7.28 -0.74 30.32
N ASN A 211 -5.95 -0.62 30.32
CA ASN A 211 -5.24 0.31 29.45
C ASN A 211 -5.51 -0.01 27.97
N PHE A 212 -5.48 -1.27 27.57
CA PHE A 212 -5.79 -1.71 26.20
C PHE A 212 -7.23 -1.33 25.80
N ILE A 213 -8.21 -1.56 26.70
CA ILE A 213 -9.61 -1.22 26.44
C ILE A 213 -9.78 0.31 26.29
N ARG A 214 -9.16 1.09 27.17
CA ARG A 214 -9.22 2.57 27.09
C ARG A 214 -8.71 3.07 25.73
N HIS A 215 -7.57 2.55 25.26
CA HIS A 215 -7.02 2.92 23.96
C HIS A 215 -7.86 2.36 22.80
N THR A 216 -8.54 1.23 22.97
CA THR A 216 -9.50 0.71 21.99
C THR A 216 -10.69 1.67 21.83
N LEU A 217 -11.26 2.13 22.94
CA LEU A 217 -12.39 3.08 22.92
C LEU A 217 -11.95 4.41 22.26
N LEU A 218 -10.75 4.90 22.58
CA LEU A 218 -10.18 6.10 21.94
C LEU A 218 -10.01 5.88 20.43
N ALA A 219 -9.48 4.71 20.03
CA ALA A 219 -9.29 4.34 18.62
C ALA A 219 -10.62 4.28 17.87
N MET A 220 -11.65 3.70 18.49
CA MET A 220 -13.02 3.67 17.94
C MET A 220 -13.56 5.09 17.78
N GLY A 221 -13.39 5.96 18.78
CA GLY A 221 -13.78 7.37 18.72
C GLY A 221 -13.13 8.07 17.52
N ILE A 222 -11.80 7.89 17.35
CA ILE A 222 -11.06 8.47 16.21
C ILE A 222 -11.61 7.92 14.87
N PHE A 223 -11.83 6.61 14.79
CA PHE A 223 -12.37 5.98 13.56
C PHE A 223 -13.74 6.57 13.19
N PHE A 224 -14.67 6.60 14.16
CA PHE A 224 -16.02 7.11 13.91
C PHE A 224 -16.02 8.62 13.64
N LEU A 225 -15.14 9.38 14.30
CA LEU A 225 -14.98 10.81 14.01
C LEU A 225 -14.52 11.03 12.55
N MET A 226 -13.52 10.25 12.12
CA MET A 226 -13.01 10.31 10.73
C MET A 226 -14.07 9.92 9.70
N MET A 227 -14.94 8.94 10.05
CA MET A 227 -15.99 8.45 9.16
C MET A 227 -17.30 9.23 9.30
N SER A 228 -17.39 10.16 10.27
CA SER A 228 -18.65 10.86 10.57
C SER A 228 -19.26 11.61 9.39
N PRO A 229 -18.49 12.29 8.50
CA PRO A 229 -19.14 12.97 7.36
C PRO A 229 -19.90 12.00 6.45
N LEU A 230 -19.30 10.82 6.21
CA LEU A 230 -19.90 9.77 5.38
C LEU A 230 -21.13 9.15 6.07
N LEU A 231 -21.05 8.93 7.39
CA LEU A 231 -22.16 8.41 8.18
C LEU A 231 -23.34 9.39 8.21
N LEU A 232 -23.05 10.67 8.41
CA LEU A 232 -24.09 11.74 8.41
C LEU A 232 -24.72 11.88 7.02
N PHE A 233 -23.92 11.79 5.97
CA PHE A 233 -24.43 11.78 4.60
C PHE A 233 -25.40 10.62 4.40
N ASP A 234 -25.02 9.43 4.83
CA ASP A 234 -25.83 8.21 4.65
C ASP A 234 -27.15 8.30 5.41
N LEU A 235 -27.13 8.80 6.65
CA LEU A 235 -28.32 9.05 7.45
C LEU A 235 -29.26 10.04 6.77
N LYS A 236 -28.71 11.09 6.17
CA LYS A 236 -29.50 12.14 5.49
C LYS A 236 -30.09 11.65 4.14
N HIS A 237 -29.45 10.67 3.48
CA HIS A 237 -29.81 10.21 2.14
C HIS A 237 -30.36 8.78 2.13
N ASN A 238 -31.15 8.42 3.15
CA ASN A 238 -31.88 7.13 3.25
C ASN A 238 -30.95 5.92 3.12
N PHE A 239 -29.77 6.02 3.75
CA PHE A 239 -28.75 4.95 3.77
C PHE A 239 -28.31 4.53 2.38
N MET A 240 -28.10 5.50 1.49
CA MET A 240 -27.73 5.28 0.09
C MET A 240 -26.48 4.41 -0.04
N ASN A 241 -25.38 4.72 0.71
CA ASN A 241 -24.15 3.94 0.69
C ASN A 241 -24.34 2.54 1.30
N ALA A 242 -25.05 2.47 2.42
CA ALA A 242 -25.33 1.18 3.08
C ALA A 242 -26.15 0.26 2.14
N ASN A 243 -27.11 0.82 1.44
CA ASN A 243 -27.93 0.09 0.46
C ASN A 243 -27.10 -0.33 -0.76
N ALA A 244 -26.24 0.56 -1.27
CA ALA A 244 -25.32 0.25 -2.38
C ALA A 244 -24.34 -0.86 -1.99
N PHE A 245 -23.81 -0.81 -0.78
CA PHE A 245 -22.92 -1.84 -0.22
C PHE A 245 -23.67 -3.18 -0.09
N LYS A 246 -24.88 -3.15 0.43
CA LYS A 246 -25.72 -4.35 0.57
C LYS A 246 -26.04 -4.95 -0.81
N ALA A 247 -26.45 -4.13 -1.77
CA ALA A 247 -26.74 -4.57 -3.15
C ALA A 247 -25.49 -5.17 -3.81
N PHE A 248 -24.31 -4.56 -3.60
CA PHE A 248 -23.04 -5.07 -4.15
C PHE A 248 -22.76 -6.51 -3.72
N PHE A 249 -23.08 -6.87 -2.48
CA PHE A 249 -22.84 -8.24 -1.97
C PHE A 249 -24.02 -9.18 -2.20
N ALA A 250 -25.28 -8.67 -2.15
CA ALA A 250 -26.49 -9.49 -2.24
C ALA A 250 -26.86 -9.81 -3.68
N ASP A 251 -26.82 -8.81 -4.56
CA ASP A 251 -27.35 -8.93 -5.92
C ASP A 251 -26.32 -9.47 -6.91
N ARG A 252 -25.12 -9.78 -6.44
CA ARG A 252 -24.00 -10.31 -7.26
C ARG A 252 -23.76 -9.52 -8.55
N GLN A 253 -24.18 -8.24 -8.56
CA GLN A 253 -24.04 -7.44 -9.77
C GLN A 253 -22.56 -7.22 -10.10
N THR A 254 -22.13 -7.92 -11.10
CA THR A 254 -21.08 -7.58 -12.04
C THR A 254 -19.64 -7.94 -11.71
N THR A 255 -19.21 -8.02 -10.45
CA THR A 255 -17.77 -8.12 -10.22
C THR A 255 -17.28 -9.32 -9.41
N ILE A 256 -18.14 -9.92 -8.59
CA ILE A 256 -17.79 -11.11 -7.83
C ILE A 256 -18.42 -12.34 -8.51
N ASN A 257 -17.80 -12.78 -9.59
CA ASN A 257 -18.20 -14.03 -10.21
C ASN A 257 -17.42 -15.16 -9.55
N LEU A 258 -18.04 -15.82 -8.58
CA LEU A 258 -17.49 -16.97 -7.87
C LEU A 258 -17.60 -18.27 -8.68
N ASN A 259 -17.66 -18.19 -10.00
CA ASN A 259 -17.71 -19.38 -10.84
C ASN A 259 -16.42 -20.21 -10.68
N PRO A 260 -16.48 -21.42 -10.15
CA PRO A 260 -15.29 -22.28 -9.95
C PRO A 260 -14.58 -22.66 -11.25
N ALA A 261 -15.26 -22.56 -12.39
CA ALA A 261 -14.68 -22.86 -13.70
C ALA A 261 -13.64 -21.81 -14.16
N ARG A 262 -13.48 -20.72 -13.41
CA ARG A 262 -12.46 -19.69 -13.70
C ARG A 262 -11.28 -19.75 -12.72
N SER A 263 -10.75 -20.95 -12.49
CA SER A 263 -9.52 -21.16 -11.72
C SER A 263 -8.32 -20.42 -12.31
N ASP A 264 -8.37 -20.09 -13.60
CA ASP A 264 -7.36 -19.33 -14.33
C ASP A 264 -7.10 -17.93 -13.72
N ARG A 265 -8.05 -17.39 -12.95
CA ARG A 265 -7.91 -16.08 -12.32
C ARG A 265 -6.77 -16.02 -11.30
N PHE A 266 -6.53 -17.10 -10.56
CA PHE A 266 -5.43 -17.16 -9.60
C PHE A 266 -4.08 -17.03 -10.32
N GLY A 267 -3.92 -17.72 -11.43
CA GLY A 267 -2.74 -17.63 -12.27
C GLY A 267 -2.54 -16.23 -12.82
N LEU A 268 -3.61 -15.62 -13.34
CA LEU A 268 -3.58 -14.26 -13.89
C LEU A 268 -3.25 -13.20 -12.84
N ILE A 269 -3.85 -13.31 -11.64
CA ILE A 269 -3.57 -12.37 -10.55
C ILE A 269 -2.13 -12.54 -10.07
N PHE A 270 -1.69 -13.77 -9.88
CA PHE A 270 -0.32 -14.09 -9.48
C PHE A 270 0.68 -13.55 -10.51
N ASP A 271 0.42 -13.82 -11.79
CA ASP A 271 1.24 -13.33 -12.91
C ASP A 271 1.35 -11.80 -12.90
N ARG A 272 0.23 -11.10 -12.79
CA ARG A 272 0.20 -9.63 -12.75
C ARG A 272 0.90 -9.06 -11.53
N VAL A 273 0.71 -9.66 -10.35
CA VAL A 273 1.40 -9.20 -9.13
C VAL A 273 2.91 -9.35 -9.29
N ILE A 274 3.38 -10.48 -9.80
CA ILE A 274 4.83 -10.70 -9.97
C ILE A 274 5.37 -9.87 -11.14
N SER A 275 4.73 -9.94 -12.32
CA SER A 275 5.23 -9.26 -13.51
C SER A 275 5.12 -7.74 -13.40
N ASP A 276 3.92 -7.22 -13.09
CA ASP A 276 3.69 -5.77 -13.14
C ASP A 276 4.34 -5.06 -11.94
N MET A 277 4.22 -5.63 -10.75
CA MET A 277 4.62 -4.93 -9.53
C MET A 277 6.09 -5.11 -9.18
N ILE A 278 6.63 -6.31 -9.36
CA ILE A 278 8.03 -6.62 -8.97
C ILE A 278 8.96 -6.40 -10.16
N LEU A 279 8.58 -6.88 -11.34
CA LEU A 279 9.44 -6.93 -12.52
C LEU A 279 9.09 -5.87 -13.57
N GLY A 280 8.02 -5.09 -13.37
CA GLY A 280 7.66 -3.98 -14.24
C GLY A 280 7.25 -4.36 -15.65
N ARG A 281 6.53 -5.46 -15.82
CA ARG A 281 6.05 -6.00 -17.11
C ARG A 281 7.13 -6.58 -18.02
N VAL A 282 8.35 -6.77 -17.51
CA VAL A 282 9.46 -7.30 -18.31
C VAL A 282 9.66 -8.82 -18.08
N ALA A 283 8.80 -9.43 -17.27
CA ALA A 283 8.99 -10.84 -16.90
C ALA A 283 8.54 -11.81 -17.98
N THR A 284 9.50 -12.50 -18.56
CA THR A 284 9.24 -13.66 -19.41
C THR A 284 8.84 -14.90 -18.58
N TYR A 285 9.22 -14.93 -17.29
CA TYR A 285 9.03 -16.12 -16.44
C TYR A 285 8.54 -15.77 -15.02
N PRO A 286 7.31 -15.24 -14.88
CA PRO A 286 6.81 -14.83 -13.55
C PRO A 286 6.68 -15.99 -12.55
N LEU A 287 6.38 -17.20 -13.03
CA LEU A 287 6.30 -18.40 -12.19
C LEU A 287 7.64 -18.73 -11.54
N ILE A 288 8.74 -18.63 -12.30
CA ILE A 288 10.09 -18.90 -11.77
C ILE A 288 10.42 -17.88 -10.68
N VAL A 289 10.14 -16.60 -10.95
CA VAL A 289 10.38 -15.54 -9.96
C VAL A 289 9.51 -15.76 -8.72
N GLY A 290 8.24 -16.10 -8.92
CA GLY A 290 7.32 -16.40 -7.82
C GLY A 290 7.80 -17.57 -6.96
N LEU A 291 8.29 -18.64 -7.60
CA LEU A 291 8.86 -19.81 -6.91
C LEU A 291 10.12 -19.44 -6.11
N VAL A 292 11.02 -18.65 -6.70
CA VAL A 292 12.24 -18.18 -6.02
C VAL A 292 11.86 -17.34 -4.79
N LEU A 293 10.88 -16.45 -4.92
CA LEU A 293 10.39 -15.63 -3.81
C LEU A 293 9.75 -16.50 -2.72
N LEU A 294 8.97 -17.51 -3.10
CA LEU A 294 8.32 -18.43 -2.17
C LEU A 294 9.36 -19.27 -1.42
N ILE A 295 10.33 -19.84 -2.14
CA ILE A 295 11.44 -20.61 -1.54
C ILE A 295 12.21 -19.71 -0.56
N GLY A 296 12.59 -18.51 -0.98
CA GLY A 296 13.27 -17.53 -0.14
C GLY A 296 12.47 -17.20 1.12
N PHE A 297 11.17 -17.00 0.99
CA PHE A 297 10.26 -16.74 2.12
C PHE A 297 10.23 -17.94 3.10
N VAL A 298 10.11 -19.17 2.59
CA VAL A 298 10.06 -20.40 3.42
C VAL A 298 11.39 -20.58 4.17
N LEU A 299 12.51 -20.40 3.48
CA LEU A 299 13.85 -20.50 4.10
C LEU A 299 14.04 -19.43 5.18
N ALA A 300 13.66 -18.18 4.89
CA ALA A 300 13.74 -17.09 5.86
C ALA A 300 12.84 -17.36 7.08
N PHE A 301 11.63 -17.87 6.86
CA PHE A 301 10.70 -18.25 7.94
C PHE A 301 11.27 -19.36 8.83
N ARG A 302 11.88 -20.39 8.22
CA ARG A 302 12.48 -21.50 8.95
C ARG A 302 13.64 -21.02 9.85
N GLN A 303 14.48 -20.11 9.35
CA GLN A 303 15.66 -19.62 10.05
C GLN A 303 15.36 -18.49 11.04
N ALA A 304 14.18 -17.86 10.93
CA ALA A 304 13.82 -16.71 11.77
C ALA A 304 13.65 -17.09 13.24
N LYS A 305 14.40 -16.43 14.13
CA LYS A 305 14.21 -16.53 15.58
C LYS A 305 12.86 -15.96 16.02
N ASN A 306 12.38 -14.92 15.35
CA ASN A 306 11.08 -14.31 15.60
C ASN A 306 10.20 -14.43 14.36
N LYS A 307 9.17 -15.25 14.44
CA LYS A 307 8.25 -15.55 13.34
C LYS A 307 7.08 -14.56 13.23
N ASN A 308 6.91 -13.68 14.23
CA ASN A 308 5.76 -12.78 14.30
C ASN A 308 5.63 -11.84 13.09
N PRO A 309 6.72 -11.24 12.56
CA PRO A 309 6.60 -10.44 11.33
C PRO A 309 6.08 -11.23 10.13
N PHE A 310 6.47 -12.50 10.01
CA PHE A 310 6.02 -13.37 8.91
C PHE A 310 4.51 -13.64 9.02
N TYR A 311 4.00 -13.86 10.23
CA TYR A 311 2.54 -14.03 10.42
C TYR A 311 1.78 -12.79 9.96
N VAL A 312 2.27 -11.59 10.30
CA VAL A 312 1.64 -10.33 9.87
C VAL A 312 1.67 -10.22 8.33
N LEU A 313 2.81 -10.52 7.70
CA LEU A 313 2.93 -10.48 6.24
C LEU A 313 1.99 -11.50 5.58
N VAL A 314 1.97 -12.74 6.05
CA VAL A 314 1.11 -13.79 5.48
C VAL A 314 -0.36 -13.41 5.63
N THR A 315 -0.76 -12.94 6.80
CA THR A 315 -2.15 -12.49 7.05
C THR A 315 -2.53 -11.35 6.11
N TRP A 316 -1.64 -10.36 5.97
CA TRP A 316 -1.88 -9.21 5.09
C TRP A 316 -1.95 -9.63 3.62
N LEU A 317 -1.00 -10.46 3.17
CA LEU A 317 -0.99 -10.99 1.80
C LEU A 317 -2.25 -11.82 1.51
N PHE A 318 -2.65 -12.69 2.47
CA PHE A 318 -3.83 -13.53 2.33
C PHE A 318 -5.09 -12.68 2.07
N PHE A 319 -5.35 -11.67 2.92
CA PHE A 319 -6.52 -10.81 2.74
C PHE A 319 -6.38 -9.93 1.50
N GLY A 320 -5.16 -9.50 1.15
CA GLY A 320 -4.88 -8.76 -0.08
C GLY A 320 -5.20 -9.59 -1.33
N PHE A 321 -4.75 -10.83 -1.38
CA PHE A 321 -5.06 -11.76 -2.48
C PHE A 321 -6.54 -12.12 -2.52
N LEU A 322 -7.14 -12.31 -1.39
CA LEU A 322 -8.58 -12.58 -1.28
C LEU A 322 -9.39 -11.42 -1.88
N GLY A 323 -8.99 -10.23 -1.59
CA GLY A 323 -9.58 -9.03 -2.19
C GLY A 323 -9.36 -8.96 -3.71
N UNK A 324 -8.33 -9.27 -4.02
CA UNK A 324 -7.99 -9.21 -5.41
C UNK A 324 -8.67 -10.31 -6.23
N UNK A 325 -8.91 -11.25 -5.62
CA UNK A 325 -9.69 -12.33 -6.19
C UNK A 325 -11.17 -11.98 -6.23
N UNK A 326 -11.54 -11.29 -5.41
CA UNK A 326 -12.87 -10.86 -5.29
C UNK A 326 -13.19 -9.60 -6.12
N UNK A 327 -12.36 -8.78 -6.42
CA UNK A 327 -12.47 -7.57 -7.16
C UNK A 327 -11.96 -7.66 -8.58
N UNK A 328 -11.81 -8.67 -8.99
CA UNK A 328 -11.18 -9.10 -10.22
C UNK A 328 -11.39 -8.17 -11.38
N UNK A 329 -11.28 -7.93 -12.06
CA UNK A 329 -11.21 -7.44 -13.33
C UNK A 329 -10.95 -5.93 -13.50
N UNK A 330 -11.56 -5.22 -12.99
CA UNK A 330 -11.51 -3.82 -13.25
C UNK A 330 -10.51 -3.13 -12.35
N UNK A 331 -10.46 -3.59 -11.27
CA UNK A 331 -9.66 -2.92 -10.35
C UNK A 331 -8.24 -3.47 -10.25
N UNK A 332 -7.95 -4.22 -10.93
CA UNK A 332 -6.62 -4.80 -10.87
C UNK A 332 -5.49 -3.80 -10.91
N UNK A 333 -5.74 -2.84 -11.46
CA UNK A 333 -4.75 -1.82 -11.49
C UNK A 333 -4.71 -1.01 -10.20
N UNK A 334 -5.72 -0.78 -9.70
CA UNK A 334 -5.79 -0.01 -8.52
C UNK A 334 -5.59 -0.88 -7.29
N UNK A 335 -6.05 -1.96 -7.34
CA UNK A 335 -5.96 -2.78 -6.23
C UNK A 335 -4.56 -3.37 -6.10
N UNK A 336 -4.19 -3.53 -7.07
CA UNK A 336 -2.87 -4.03 -7.07
C UNK A 336 -1.88 -3.01 -6.61
N UNK A 337 -2.22 -1.97 -6.92
CA UNK A 337 -1.35 -0.95 -6.48
C UNK A 337 -1.43 -0.75 -4.99
N UNK A 338 -2.45 -0.85 -4.59
CA UNK A 338 -2.61 -0.57 -3.21
C UNK A 338 -2.26 -1.77 -2.33
N UNK A 339 -2.67 -2.72 -2.69
CA UNK A 339 -2.43 -3.81 -1.87
C UNK A 339 -1.09 -4.36 -2.15
N UNK A 340 -1.00 -4.23 -3.13
CA UNK A 340 0.18 -4.82 -3.52
C UNK A 340 1.38 -3.98 -3.25
N UNK A 341 1.14 -2.92 -3.34
CA UNK A 341 2.25 -2.14 -3.06
C UNK A 341 2.81 -2.41 -1.72
N UNK A 342 2.01 -2.65 -1.10
CA UNK A 342 2.42 -2.93 0.18
C UNK A 342 2.85 -4.37 0.33
N UNK A 343 2.15 -5.00 -0.23
CA UNK A 343 2.43 -6.35 -0.13
C UNK A 343 3.64 -6.71 -0.93
N UNK A 344 3.57 -6.17 -1.85
CA UNK A 344 4.67 -6.47 -2.65
C UNK A 344 5.95 -5.99 -2.11
N UNK A 345 5.76 -5.04 -1.68
CA UNK A 345 6.91 -4.51 -1.08
C UNK A 345 7.34 -5.30 0.12
N UNK A 346 6.44 -5.70 0.61
CA UNK A 346 6.75 -6.43 1.75
C UNK A 346 7.08 -7.87 1.41
N UNK A 347 6.44 -8.24 0.61
CA UNK A 347 6.66 -9.56 0.26
C UNK A 347 7.92 -9.72 -0.54
N UNK A 348 7.96 -8.90 -1.22
CA UNK A 348 9.13 -8.96 -1.98
C UNK A 348 10.34 -8.72 -1.16
N UNK A 349 10.05 -8.03 -0.42
CA UNK A 349 11.11 -7.75 0.43
C UNK A 349 11.43 -8.87 1.36
N UNK A 350 10.53 -9.36 1.61
CA UNK A 350 10.73 -10.43 2.47
C UNK A 350 11.32 -11.61 1.77
N UNK A 351 10.90 -11.69 0.78
CA UNK A 351 11.40 -12.79 0.08
C UNK A 351 12.78 -12.56 -0.43
N UNK A 352 12.86 -11.55 -0.78
CA UNK A 352 14.14 -11.27 -1.23
C UNK A 352 15.11 -11.12 -0.14
N UNK A 353 14.54 -10.82 0.68
CA UNK A 353 15.36 -10.66 1.76
C UNK A 353 15.75 -11.94 2.40
N UNK A 354 14.96 -12.57 2.29
CA UNK A 354 15.23 -13.79 2.85
C UNK A 354 16.35 -14.51 2.18
N UNK A 355 16.28 -14.27 1.18
CA UNK A 355 17.29 -14.91 0.51
C UNK A 355 18.60 -14.31 0.71
N UNK A 356 18.41 -13.28 0.88
CA UNK A 356 19.61 -12.61 1.12
C UNK A 356 20.10 -12.62 2.53
N UNK A 357 19.35 -12.81 3.14
CA UNK A 357 19.74 -12.73 4.47
C UNK A 357 20.30 -14.00 5.04
N CYS A 358 20.27 -15.05 4.47
CA CYS A 358 20.63 -16.32 5.07
C CYS A 358 22.06 -16.82 4.81
N GLN A 359 22.94 -16.05 4.30
CA GLN A 359 24.32 -16.56 4.07
C GLN A 359 25.41 -15.62 4.59
N PRO A 360 26.53 -16.22 5.08
CA PRO A 360 27.69 -15.44 5.51
C PRO A 360 28.47 -14.82 4.35
N GLU A 361 29.16 -13.74 4.63
CA GLU A 361 30.00 -13.00 3.69
C GLU A 361 30.97 -13.93 2.94
N GLY A 362 30.91 -13.95 1.62
CA GLY A 362 31.89 -14.63 0.74
C GLY A 362 31.38 -15.61 -0.32
N ASN A 363 30.08 -15.66 -0.62
CA ASN A 363 29.57 -16.61 -1.62
C ASN A 363 29.39 -15.95 -3.02
N PRO A 364 29.99 -16.55 -4.11
CA PRO A 364 29.94 -15.98 -5.48
C PRO A 364 28.53 -15.86 -6.10
N ALA A 365 27.54 -16.62 -5.63
CA ALA A 365 26.17 -16.53 -6.11
C ALA A 365 25.54 -15.14 -5.87
N TYR A 366 26.11 -14.37 -4.96
CA TYR A 366 25.68 -13.00 -4.62
C TYR A 366 25.95 -12.00 -5.77
N GLN A 367 27.03 -12.20 -6.51
CA GLN A 367 27.39 -11.29 -7.61
C GLN A 367 26.51 -11.48 -8.84
N VAL A 368 26.05 -12.69 -9.11
CA VAL A 368 25.21 -13.01 -10.27
C VAL A 368 23.80 -12.38 -10.15
N ALA A 369 23.23 -12.37 -8.94
CA ALA A 369 21.90 -11.81 -8.71
C ALA A 369 21.89 -10.28 -8.89
N ILE A 370 22.96 -9.59 -8.43
CA ILE A 370 23.07 -8.12 -8.56
C ILE A 370 23.32 -7.74 -10.03
N PHE A 371 24.13 -8.50 -10.78
CA PHE A 371 24.39 -8.26 -12.19
C PHE A 371 23.14 -8.49 -13.06
N GLY A 372 22.30 -9.50 -12.72
CA GLY A 372 21.04 -9.75 -13.42
C GLY A 372 20.07 -8.58 -13.29
N ILE A 373 19.94 -8.01 -12.08
CA ILE A 373 19.07 -6.87 -11.80
C ILE A 373 19.57 -5.61 -12.54
N ALA A 374 20.89 -5.38 -12.56
CA ALA A 374 21.50 -4.22 -13.23
C ALA A 374 21.31 -4.28 -14.75
N LYS A 375 21.41 -5.45 -15.35
CA LYS A 375 21.21 -5.66 -16.80
C LYS A 375 19.76 -5.40 -17.18
N THR A 376 18.80 -5.87 -16.37
CA THR A 376 17.37 -5.66 -16.61
C THR A 376 17.00 -4.17 -16.53
N VAL A 377 17.60 -3.42 -15.60
CA VAL A 377 17.38 -1.97 -15.48
C VAL A 377 17.95 -1.19 -16.67
N GLY A 378 19.07 -1.66 -17.26
CA GLY A 378 19.69 -1.03 -18.43
C GLY A 378 18.87 -1.15 -19.72
N GLU A 379 18.19 -2.27 -19.91
CA GLU A 379 17.36 -2.53 -21.11
C GLU A 379 16.04 -1.74 -21.11
N TRP A 380 15.62 -1.25 -19.96
CA TRP A 380 14.41 -0.45 -19.79
C TRP A 380 14.40 0.88 -20.54
N ARG A 381 15.58 1.42 -20.82
CA ARG A 381 15.71 2.78 -21.40
C ARG A 381 15.29 2.85 -22.87
N VAL A 382 15.28 1.73 -23.58
CA VAL A 382 15.08 1.72 -25.03
C VAL A 382 13.60 1.46 -25.40
N ASP A 383 12.91 0.59 -24.66
CA ASP A 383 11.55 0.17 -25.06
C ASP A 383 10.46 1.13 -24.58
N SER A 384 10.65 1.82 -23.47
CA SER A 384 9.66 2.81 -22.99
C SER A 384 9.50 3.99 -23.95
N ILE A 385 10.55 4.35 -24.69
CA ILE A 385 10.50 5.40 -25.71
C ILE A 385 9.76 4.92 -26.98
N ARG A 386 9.86 3.65 -27.32
CA ARG A 386 9.15 3.05 -28.47
C ARG A 386 7.65 2.93 -28.25
N ILE A 387 7.24 2.54 -27.05
CA ILE A 387 5.81 2.39 -26.68
C ILE A 387 5.11 3.76 -26.66
N TYR A 388 5.78 4.80 -26.15
CA TYR A 388 5.22 6.15 -26.11
C TYR A 388 4.96 6.70 -27.52
N ARG A 389 5.82 6.39 -28.50
CA ARG A 389 5.63 6.82 -29.90
C ARG A 389 4.51 6.06 -30.63
N LEU A 390 4.19 4.85 -30.19
CA LEU A 390 3.09 4.07 -30.80
C LEU A 390 1.71 4.53 -30.31
N VAL A 391 1.59 4.92 -29.04
CA VAL A 391 0.32 5.34 -28.45
C VAL A 391 -0.12 6.73 -28.94
N HIS A 392 0.83 7.58 -29.38
CA HIS A 392 0.49 8.91 -29.91
C HIS A 392 0.23 8.95 -31.41
N LYS A 393 0.25 7.78 -32.11
CA LYS A 393 -0.08 7.70 -33.54
C LYS A 393 -1.42 7.02 -33.81
N ILE A 394 -2.18 6.67 -32.77
CA ILE A 394 -3.55 6.17 -32.82
C ILE A 394 -4.48 7.21 -32.17
#